data_aad1f3a355a3251b8d3e989b47cf6f9d
#
_entry.id   aad1f3a355a3251b8d3e989b47cf6f9d
#
_cell.length_a   1.000
_cell.length_b   1.000
_cell.length_c   1.000
_cell.angle_alpha   90.00
_cell.angle_beta   90.00
_cell.angle_gamma   90.00
#
_symmetry.space_group_name_H-M   'P 1'
#
loop_
_entity.id
_entity.type
_entity.pdbx_description
1 polymer ?
#
loop_
_entity_poly.entity_id
_entity_poly.type
_entity_poly.pdbx_seq_one_letter_code
_entity_poly.pdbx_strand_id
1 'polypeptide(L)'
;CRLMADYLYSNGAGKILVDRGPLSFDWTPPSLVGRDKELGILASMFMGIGNEGVSGRAVVIGHVGTGKTVLTRRFGEDVVRELDGVRKMTLSHVNCRNHPSTNQVLQQIALSLDSRHPERGFSSGEIIQSIRRNIRSRGLHMILVLDEVDVLIRRDNSDLIYKLLRIDEGQGGQGTISLILVSQDLALMGMMEPAIISRLGESNVLKLEPYGYDGLIGISKQRYEAS
;
A
#
# COMPACT_ATOMS: atom_id res chain seq x y z
N CYS A 1 -9.31 -40.78 -1.51
CA CYS A 1 -8.58 -39.57 -1.96
C CYS A 1 -8.30 -39.53 -3.47
N ARG A 2 -8.16 -40.65 -4.19
CA ARG A 2 -7.92 -40.63 -5.66
C ARG A 2 -9.17 -40.27 -6.48
N LEU A 3 -10.35 -40.71 -6.06
CA LEU A 3 -11.64 -40.47 -6.75
C LEU A 3 -12.06 -38.99 -6.81
N MET A 4 -11.66 -38.16 -5.83
CA MET A 4 -12.01 -36.73 -5.78
C MET A 4 -11.13 -35.89 -6.71
N ALA A 5 -9.88 -36.30 -6.91
CA ALA A 5 -8.97 -35.67 -7.86
C ALA A 5 -9.44 -35.92 -9.31
N ASP A 6 -9.87 -37.15 -9.63
CA ASP A 6 -10.34 -37.50 -10.98
C ASP A 6 -11.66 -36.78 -11.33
N TYR A 7 -12.55 -36.51 -10.36
CA TYR A 7 -13.78 -35.75 -10.57
C TYR A 7 -13.50 -34.27 -10.91
N LEU A 8 -12.52 -33.66 -10.26
CA LEU A 8 -12.11 -32.26 -10.55
C LEU A 8 -11.44 -32.12 -11.94
N TYR A 9 -10.70 -33.15 -12.36
CA TYR A 9 -10.07 -33.17 -13.69
C TYR A 9 -11.03 -33.53 -14.82
N SER A 10 -12.05 -34.36 -14.56
CA SER A 10 -13.03 -34.80 -15.58
C SER A 10 -14.05 -33.72 -15.97
N ASN A 11 -14.29 -32.74 -15.11
CA ASN A 11 -15.25 -31.65 -15.35
C ASN A 11 -14.68 -30.44 -16.11
N GLY A 12 -13.52 -30.57 -16.74
CA GLY A 12 -12.97 -29.54 -17.66
C GLY A 12 -12.41 -28.28 -16.97
N ALA A 13 -12.52 -28.17 -15.64
CA ALA A 13 -12.03 -27.00 -14.89
C ALA A 13 -10.51 -26.81 -14.97
N GLY A 14 -9.75 -27.83 -15.37
CA GLY A 14 -8.29 -27.77 -15.54
C GLY A 14 -7.82 -27.48 -16.96
N LYS A 15 -8.74 -27.37 -17.94
CA LYS A 15 -8.36 -27.17 -19.37
C LYS A 15 -8.58 -25.73 -19.87
N ILE A 16 -9.30 -24.90 -19.08
CA ILE A 16 -9.68 -23.54 -19.50
C ILE A 16 -8.73 -22.49 -18.93
N LEU A 17 -8.12 -22.76 -17.79
CA LEU A 17 -7.22 -21.83 -17.09
C LEU A 17 -5.81 -22.44 -17.04
N VAL A 18 -4.84 -21.79 -17.65
CA VAL A 18 -3.42 -22.18 -17.64
C VAL A 18 -2.79 -21.73 -16.31
N ASP A 19 -3.14 -20.54 -15.83
CA ASP A 19 -2.69 -20.00 -14.55
C ASP A 19 -3.90 -19.44 -13.77
N ARG A 20 -4.02 -19.80 -12.50
CA ARG A 20 -5.05 -19.27 -11.60
C ARG A 20 -4.59 -18.03 -10.82
N GLY A 21 -3.30 -17.68 -10.92
CA GLY A 21 -2.73 -16.50 -10.26
C GLY A 21 -3.50 -15.22 -10.57
N PRO A 22 -3.81 -14.91 -11.85
CA PRO A 22 -4.56 -13.71 -12.26
C PRO A 22 -5.98 -13.60 -11.69
N LEU A 23 -6.54 -14.71 -11.21
CA LEU A 23 -7.86 -14.73 -10.56
C LEU A 23 -7.76 -14.52 -9.04
N SER A 24 -6.55 -14.50 -8.46
CA SER A 24 -6.38 -14.25 -7.04
C SER A 24 -6.60 -12.78 -6.69
N PHE A 25 -6.98 -12.52 -5.42
CA PHE A 25 -7.17 -11.16 -4.92
C PHE A 25 -5.85 -10.37 -4.81
N ASP A 26 -4.72 -11.07 -4.69
CA ASP A 26 -3.38 -10.48 -4.53
C ASP A 26 -2.67 -10.20 -5.86
N TRP A 27 -3.27 -10.60 -6.98
CA TRP A 27 -2.68 -10.36 -8.28
C TRP A 27 -2.74 -8.89 -8.68
N THR A 28 -1.57 -8.34 -9.01
CA THR A 28 -1.44 -6.98 -9.56
C THR A 28 -1.28 -7.07 -11.07
N PRO A 29 -2.24 -6.55 -11.86
CA PRO A 29 -2.15 -6.60 -13.31
C PRO A 29 -1.00 -5.73 -13.83
N PRO A 30 -0.41 -6.05 -15.01
CA PRO A 30 0.67 -5.27 -15.63
C PRO A 30 0.23 -3.85 -16.02
N SER A 31 -1.06 -3.63 -16.23
CA SER A 31 -1.66 -2.30 -16.48
C SER A 31 -3.02 -2.22 -15.79
N LEU A 32 -3.42 -1.02 -15.37
CA LEU A 32 -4.72 -0.78 -14.73
C LEU A 32 -5.69 -0.22 -15.77
N VAL A 33 -6.76 -0.97 -16.06
CA VAL A 33 -7.79 -0.51 -17.00
C VAL A 33 -8.45 0.76 -16.48
N GLY A 34 -8.41 1.83 -17.27
CA GLY A 34 -9.15 3.07 -17.03
C GLY A 34 -8.74 3.85 -15.76
N ARG A 35 -7.48 3.71 -15.29
CA ARG A 35 -6.96 4.39 -14.09
C ARG A 35 -5.76 5.32 -14.36
N ASP A 36 -5.50 5.65 -15.62
CA ASP A 36 -4.37 6.51 -15.99
C ASP A 36 -4.46 7.90 -15.36
N LYS A 37 -5.67 8.46 -15.26
CA LYS A 37 -5.92 9.74 -14.61
C LYS A 37 -5.59 9.70 -13.13
N GLU A 38 -6.04 8.70 -12.43
CA GLU A 38 -5.81 8.53 -10.99
C GLU A 38 -4.32 8.25 -10.68
N LEU A 39 -3.65 7.47 -11.53
CA LEU A 39 -2.19 7.29 -11.44
C LEU A 39 -1.45 8.62 -11.66
N GLY A 40 -1.88 9.43 -12.63
CA GLY A 40 -1.32 10.77 -12.85
C GLY A 40 -1.50 11.71 -11.66
N ILE A 41 -2.65 11.67 -10.99
CA ILE A 41 -2.91 12.44 -9.77
C ILE A 41 -1.99 11.96 -8.63
N LEU A 42 -1.86 10.65 -8.41
CA LEU A 42 -0.91 10.12 -7.42
C LEU A 42 0.52 10.54 -7.74
N ALA A 43 0.94 10.44 -9.01
CA ALA A 43 2.27 10.86 -9.43
C ALA A 43 2.54 12.36 -9.12
N SER A 44 1.55 13.23 -9.26
CA SER A 44 1.69 14.63 -8.90
C SER A 44 1.90 14.87 -7.40
N MET A 45 1.26 14.06 -6.53
CA MET A 45 1.44 14.13 -5.07
C MET A 45 2.82 13.62 -4.63
N PHE A 46 3.50 12.86 -5.50
CA PHE A 46 4.82 12.28 -5.27
C PHE A 46 5.93 12.95 -6.09
N MET A 47 5.63 14.12 -6.67
CA MET A 47 6.59 14.85 -7.47
C MET A 47 7.87 15.15 -6.68
N GLY A 48 9.03 14.90 -7.29
CA GLY A 48 10.33 15.13 -6.67
C GLY A 48 10.79 14.03 -5.70
N ILE A 49 10.05 12.94 -5.53
CA ILE A 49 10.40 11.84 -4.61
C ILE A 49 11.76 11.20 -4.92
N GLY A 50 12.29 11.36 -6.13
CA GLY A 50 13.65 10.94 -6.50
C GLY A 50 14.76 11.72 -5.79
N ASN A 51 14.46 12.91 -5.27
CA ASN A 51 15.44 13.73 -4.55
C ASN A 51 15.53 13.31 -3.08
N GLU A 52 16.74 13.39 -2.51
CA GLU A 52 16.94 13.12 -1.08
C GLU A 52 16.13 14.08 -0.21
N GLY A 53 15.60 13.57 0.90
CA GLY A 53 14.79 14.35 1.83
C GLY A 53 13.35 14.60 1.39
N VAL A 54 13.00 14.35 0.13
CA VAL A 54 11.61 14.51 -0.34
C VAL A 54 10.79 13.25 -0.06
N SER A 55 9.60 13.44 0.49
CA SER A 55 8.61 12.37 0.73
C SER A 55 7.23 12.77 0.21
N GLY A 56 6.54 11.84 -0.44
CA GLY A 56 5.16 11.99 -0.91
C GLY A 56 4.15 11.58 0.14
N ARG A 57 2.95 12.14 0.06
CA ARG A 57 1.82 11.81 0.95
C ARG A 57 0.55 11.79 0.14
N ALA A 58 -0.26 10.75 0.32
CA ALA A 58 -1.56 10.63 -0.33
C ALA A 58 -2.57 9.91 0.57
N VAL A 59 -3.82 10.28 0.39
CA VAL A 59 -4.98 9.59 0.98
C VAL A 59 -5.86 9.12 -0.16
N VAL A 60 -6.10 7.82 -0.27
CA VAL A 60 -6.92 7.21 -1.32
C VAL A 60 -8.19 6.65 -0.69
N ILE A 61 -9.32 7.26 -1.04
CA ILE A 61 -10.63 6.87 -0.53
C ILE A 61 -11.56 6.41 -1.65
N GLY A 62 -12.55 5.60 -1.31
CA GLY A 62 -13.56 5.13 -2.27
C GLY A 62 -14.27 3.88 -1.77
N HIS A 63 -15.40 3.56 -2.35
CA HIS A 63 -16.18 2.38 -1.97
C HIS A 63 -15.43 1.06 -2.15
N VAL A 64 -15.94 0.01 -1.54
CA VAL A 64 -15.44 -1.37 -1.75
C VAL A 64 -15.47 -1.72 -3.24
N GLY A 65 -14.46 -2.41 -3.74
CA GLY A 65 -14.40 -2.85 -5.14
C GLY A 65 -13.93 -1.79 -6.15
N THR A 66 -13.59 -0.56 -5.73
CA THR A 66 -13.10 0.49 -6.64
C THR A 66 -11.64 0.31 -7.09
N GLY A 67 -10.93 -0.70 -6.57
CA GLY A 67 -9.57 -1.02 -6.97
C GLY A 67 -8.47 -0.22 -6.24
N LYS A 68 -8.77 0.38 -5.07
CA LYS A 68 -7.80 1.16 -4.27
C LYS A 68 -6.51 0.42 -3.99
N THR A 69 -6.61 -0.78 -3.44
CA THR A 69 -5.47 -1.65 -3.08
C THR A 69 -4.58 -1.93 -4.30
N VAL A 70 -5.19 -2.30 -5.42
CA VAL A 70 -4.45 -2.61 -6.65
C VAL A 70 -3.80 -1.35 -7.23
N LEU A 71 -4.51 -0.21 -7.22
CA LEU A 71 -3.98 1.07 -7.68
C LEU A 71 -2.74 1.50 -6.89
N THR A 72 -2.83 1.48 -5.56
CA THR A 72 -1.74 1.96 -4.69
C THR A 72 -0.54 1.01 -4.69
N ARG A 73 -0.78 -0.30 -4.78
CA ARG A 73 0.28 -1.30 -4.94
C ARG A 73 1.01 -1.09 -6.28
N ARG A 74 0.26 -1.03 -7.38
CA ARG A 74 0.82 -0.81 -8.71
C ARG A 74 1.61 0.50 -8.79
N PHE A 75 1.05 1.59 -8.28
CA PHE A 75 1.75 2.88 -8.20
C PHE A 75 3.07 2.76 -7.43
N GLY A 76 3.08 2.13 -6.25
CA GLY A 76 4.28 1.95 -5.47
C GLY A 76 5.34 1.10 -6.17
N GLU A 77 4.94 0.00 -6.82
CA GLU A 77 5.82 -0.87 -7.61
C GLU A 77 6.44 -0.11 -8.80
N ASP A 78 5.64 0.68 -9.51
CA ASP A 78 6.10 1.47 -10.66
C ASP A 78 7.11 2.54 -10.21
N VAL A 79 6.83 3.27 -9.12
CA VAL A 79 7.76 4.29 -8.59
C VAL A 79 9.09 3.67 -8.17
N VAL A 80 9.06 2.53 -7.46
CA VAL A 80 10.30 1.84 -7.06
C VAL A 80 11.10 1.40 -8.28
N ARG A 81 10.44 0.87 -9.31
CA ARG A 81 11.09 0.42 -10.54
C ARG A 81 11.66 1.58 -11.37
N GLU A 82 10.89 2.66 -11.55
CA GLU A 82 11.30 3.81 -12.38
C GLU A 82 12.44 4.62 -11.74
N LEU A 83 12.53 4.62 -10.42
CA LEU A 83 13.59 5.31 -9.67
C LEU A 83 14.75 4.39 -9.27
N ASP A 84 14.75 3.13 -9.76
CA ASP A 84 15.89 2.24 -9.55
C ASP A 84 17.17 2.84 -10.15
N GLY A 85 18.24 2.83 -9.37
CA GLY A 85 19.50 3.49 -9.73
C GLY A 85 19.54 5.01 -9.47
N VAL A 86 18.40 5.69 -9.23
CA VAL A 86 18.34 7.11 -8.86
C VAL A 86 18.30 7.27 -7.34
N ARG A 87 17.42 6.54 -6.69
CA ARG A 87 17.26 6.54 -5.24
C ARG A 87 16.98 5.13 -4.74
N LYS A 88 17.65 4.73 -3.67
CA LYS A 88 17.40 3.43 -3.06
C LYS A 88 16.03 3.41 -2.40
N MET A 89 15.12 2.64 -2.94
CA MET A 89 13.71 2.63 -2.53
C MET A 89 13.21 1.22 -2.20
N THR A 90 12.17 1.16 -1.38
CA THR A 90 11.41 -0.06 -1.11
C THR A 90 9.93 0.25 -0.96
N LEU A 91 9.09 -0.73 -1.26
CA LEU A 91 7.64 -0.68 -1.05
C LEU A 91 7.28 -1.60 0.12
N SER A 92 6.49 -1.09 1.05
CA SER A 92 5.83 -1.89 2.09
C SER A 92 4.33 -1.65 2.04
N HIS A 93 3.55 -2.72 1.97
CA HIS A 93 2.10 -2.68 1.95
C HIS A 93 1.55 -3.45 3.14
N VAL A 94 0.85 -2.77 4.04
CA VAL A 94 0.29 -3.36 5.25
C VAL A 94 -1.23 -3.18 5.26
N ASN A 95 -1.97 -4.30 5.32
CA ASN A 95 -3.42 -4.27 5.49
C ASN A 95 -3.75 -4.19 6.99
N CYS A 96 -4.36 -3.08 7.41
CA CYS A 96 -4.69 -2.81 8.81
C CYS A 96 -5.87 -3.66 9.33
N ARG A 97 -6.65 -4.29 8.46
CA ARG A 97 -7.67 -5.26 8.88
C ARG A 97 -7.05 -6.57 9.35
N ASN A 98 -5.99 -7.02 8.66
CA ASN A 98 -5.24 -8.22 9.03
C ASN A 98 -4.33 -7.97 10.25
N HIS A 99 -3.93 -6.71 10.45
CA HIS A 99 -3.06 -6.26 11.54
C HIS A 99 -3.71 -5.09 12.28
N PRO A 100 -4.78 -5.33 13.09
CA PRO A 100 -5.67 -4.27 13.57
C PRO A 100 -5.12 -3.47 14.76
N SER A 101 -3.87 -3.61 15.16
CA SER A 101 -3.25 -2.80 16.22
C SER A 101 -1.98 -2.11 15.75
N THR A 102 -1.70 -0.96 16.35
CA THR A 102 -0.46 -0.18 16.11
C THR A 102 0.79 -1.06 16.17
N ASN A 103 0.88 -1.94 17.18
CA ASN A 103 2.06 -2.81 17.35
C ASN A 103 2.19 -3.82 16.21
N GLN A 104 1.08 -4.43 15.78
CA GLN A 104 1.08 -5.38 14.66
C GLN A 104 1.45 -4.71 13.33
N VAL A 105 0.92 -3.50 13.06
CA VAL A 105 1.30 -2.73 11.86
C VAL A 105 2.79 -2.41 11.87
N LEU A 106 3.31 -1.89 12.97
CA LEU A 106 4.75 -1.60 13.12
C LEU A 106 5.62 -2.84 12.94
N GLN A 107 5.18 -3.99 13.47
CA GLN A 107 5.87 -5.26 13.30
C GLN A 107 5.96 -5.66 11.82
N GLN A 108 4.87 -5.52 11.06
CA GLN A 108 4.88 -5.82 9.62
C GLN A 108 5.81 -4.86 8.85
N ILE A 109 5.83 -3.58 9.19
CA ILE A 109 6.77 -2.61 8.61
C ILE A 109 8.22 -3.01 8.92
N ALA A 110 8.53 -3.38 10.16
CA ALA A 110 9.86 -3.80 10.55
C ALA A 110 10.30 -5.07 9.83
N LEU A 111 9.42 -6.07 9.72
CA LEU A 111 9.67 -7.33 9.00
C LEU A 111 9.89 -7.09 7.49
N SER A 112 9.22 -6.13 6.89
CA SER A 112 9.46 -5.77 5.47
C SER A 112 10.85 -5.16 5.22
N LEU A 113 11.47 -4.59 6.25
CA LEU A 113 12.84 -4.04 6.21
C LEU A 113 13.90 -5.07 6.59
N ASP A 114 13.61 -5.90 7.56
CA ASP A 114 14.48 -6.97 8.04
C ASP A 114 13.64 -8.19 8.42
N SER A 115 13.69 -9.23 7.59
CA SER A 115 12.94 -10.48 7.81
C SER A 115 13.34 -11.23 9.10
N ARG A 116 14.47 -10.85 9.72
CA ARG A 116 14.93 -11.40 11.00
C ARG A 116 14.49 -10.58 12.20
N HIS A 117 13.69 -9.52 12.00
CA HIS A 117 13.18 -8.72 13.11
C HIS A 117 12.36 -9.60 14.07
N PRO A 118 12.64 -9.61 15.39
CA PRO A 118 11.92 -10.44 16.33
C PRO A 118 10.43 -10.06 16.41
N GLU A 119 9.56 -11.06 16.34
CA GLU A 119 8.10 -10.84 16.33
C GLU A 119 7.52 -10.44 17.68
N ARG A 120 8.26 -10.65 18.78
CA ARG A 120 7.78 -10.42 20.15
C ARG A 120 8.85 -9.76 21.00
N GLY A 121 8.40 -9.13 22.10
CA GLY A 121 9.27 -8.58 23.14
C GLY A 121 9.60 -7.09 22.97
N PHE A 122 9.10 -6.42 21.94
CA PHE A 122 9.35 -5.00 21.70
C PHE A 122 8.09 -4.15 21.88
N SER A 123 8.26 -3.01 22.53
CA SER A 123 7.26 -1.94 22.56
C SER A 123 7.16 -1.24 21.20
N SER A 124 6.02 -0.59 20.92
CA SER A 124 5.83 0.19 19.70
C SER A 124 6.94 1.24 19.49
N GLY A 125 7.43 1.85 20.58
CA GLY A 125 8.53 2.81 20.53
C GLY A 125 9.85 2.19 20.06
N GLU A 126 10.18 1.00 20.55
CA GLU A 126 11.40 0.27 20.16
C GLU A 126 11.34 -0.17 18.69
N ILE A 127 10.17 -0.62 18.23
CA ILE A 127 9.97 -1.01 16.83
C ILE A 127 10.13 0.21 15.92
N ILE A 128 9.54 1.37 16.25
CA ILE A 128 9.72 2.63 15.51
C ILE A 128 11.20 3.01 15.42
N GLN A 129 11.95 2.91 16.52
CA GLN A 129 13.39 3.19 16.53
C GLN A 129 14.17 2.18 15.66
N SER A 130 13.74 0.93 15.63
CA SER A 130 14.33 -0.09 14.74
C SER A 130 14.09 0.26 13.26
N ILE A 131 12.84 0.60 12.90
CA ILE A 131 12.48 1.05 11.55
C ILE A 131 13.34 2.26 11.16
N ARG A 132 13.37 3.29 12.03
CA ARG A 132 14.16 4.52 11.81
C ARG A 132 15.65 4.23 11.57
N ARG A 133 16.26 3.37 12.37
CA ARG A 133 17.68 2.95 12.20
C ARG A 133 17.90 2.22 10.88
N ASN A 134 16.99 1.30 10.50
CA ASN A 134 17.11 0.54 9.27
C ASN A 134 17.04 1.44 8.03
N ILE A 135 16.05 2.33 7.93
CA ILE A 135 15.93 3.23 6.78
C ILE A 135 17.11 4.20 6.69
N ARG A 136 17.55 4.74 7.82
CA ARG A 136 18.67 5.69 7.89
C ARG A 136 20.01 5.05 7.53
N SER A 137 20.38 3.94 8.18
CA SER A 137 21.67 3.29 7.97
C SER A 137 21.87 2.78 6.55
N ARG A 138 20.78 2.54 5.84
CA ARG A 138 20.77 2.06 4.44
C ARG A 138 20.55 3.17 3.42
N GLY A 139 20.33 4.42 3.86
CA GLY A 139 19.91 5.53 3.00
C GLY A 139 18.66 5.19 2.19
N LEU A 140 17.71 4.48 2.81
CA LEU A 140 16.57 3.89 2.13
C LEU A 140 15.36 4.81 2.20
N HIS A 141 14.70 5.02 1.07
CA HIS A 141 13.36 5.63 1.03
C HIS A 141 12.30 4.54 0.97
N MET A 142 11.35 4.55 1.91
CA MET A 142 10.24 3.60 1.94
C MET A 142 8.97 4.25 1.44
N ILE A 143 8.29 3.63 0.48
CA ILE A 143 6.88 3.89 0.19
C ILE A 143 6.07 2.95 1.07
N LEU A 144 5.32 3.50 2.01
CA LEU A 144 4.48 2.75 2.94
C LEU A 144 3.01 2.95 2.58
N VAL A 145 2.33 1.86 2.24
CA VAL A 145 0.89 1.83 2.03
C VAL A 145 0.22 1.20 3.24
N LEU A 146 -0.64 1.97 3.91
CA LEU A 146 -1.52 1.47 4.98
C LEU A 146 -2.92 1.29 4.39
N ASP A 147 -3.28 0.05 4.09
CA ASP A 147 -4.58 -0.27 3.52
C ASP A 147 -5.61 -0.57 4.60
N GLU A 148 -6.86 -0.18 4.37
CA GLU A 148 -7.97 -0.25 5.34
C GLU A 148 -7.62 0.44 6.67
N VAL A 149 -6.97 1.60 6.60
CA VAL A 149 -6.42 2.34 7.74
C VAL A 149 -7.49 2.85 8.71
N ASP A 150 -8.74 2.98 8.26
CA ASP A 150 -9.89 3.33 9.11
C ASP A 150 -10.11 2.33 10.25
N VAL A 151 -9.78 1.05 10.05
CA VAL A 151 -9.85 0.02 11.11
C VAL A 151 -8.88 0.36 12.25
N LEU A 152 -7.66 0.76 11.90
CA LEU A 152 -6.63 1.15 12.87
C LEU A 152 -7.02 2.45 13.61
N ILE A 153 -7.47 3.47 12.87
CA ILE A 153 -7.83 4.78 13.45
C ILE A 153 -8.99 4.64 14.41
N ARG A 154 -10.00 3.84 14.11
CA ARG A 154 -11.14 3.59 15.00
C ARG A 154 -10.74 2.89 16.30
N ARG A 155 -9.70 2.08 16.27
CA ARG A 155 -9.24 1.31 17.41
C ARG A 155 -8.21 2.06 18.27
N ASP A 156 -7.18 2.58 17.62
CA ASP A 156 -5.96 3.08 18.27
C ASP A 156 -5.75 4.59 18.03
N ASN A 157 -6.78 5.29 17.49
CA ASN A 157 -6.69 6.66 17.01
C ASN A 157 -5.64 6.82 15.88
N SER A 158 -5.30 8.06 15.57
CA SER A 158 -4.34 8.39 14.49
C SER A 158 -2.88 8.54 14.96
N ASP A 159 -2.56 8.13 16.17
CA ASP A 159 -1.24 8.30 16.81
C ASP A 159 -0.10 7.63 16.01
N LEU A 160 -0.34 6.44 15.45
CA LEU A 160 0.64 5.79 14.58
C LEU A 160 0.93 6.62 13.34
N ILE A 161 -0.11 7.16 12.68
CA ILE A 161 0.05 7.99 11.48
C ILE A 161 0.89 9.21 11.81
N TYR A 162 0.60 9.88 12.94
CA TYR A 162 1.39 11.00 13.41
C TYR A 162 2.87 10.66 13.60
N LYS A 163 3.17 9.52 14.23
CA LYS A 163 4.54 9.04 14.44
C LYS A 163 5.25 8.71 13.12
N LEU A 164 4.54 8.09 12.17
CA LEU A 164 5.11 7.77 10.85
C LEU A 164 5.40 9.03 10.02
N LEU A 165 4.53 10.05 10.08
CA LEU A 165 4.73 11.33 9.41
C LEU A 165 5.92 12.14 9.95
N ARG A 166 6.44 11.76 11.11
CA ARG A 166 7.57 12.40 11.78
C ARG A 166 8.80 11.51 11.89
N ILE A 167 8.78 10.35 11.25
CA ILE A 167 9.83 9.34 11.43
C ILE A 167 11.19 9.83 10.95
N ASP A 168 11.21 10.72 9.97
CA ASP A 168 12.40 11.30 9.34
C ASP A 168 12.82 12.65 9.96
N GLU A 169 12.07 13.18 10.92
CA GLU A 169 12.46 14.44 11.59
C GLU A 169 13.82 14.33 12.28
N GLY A 170 14.71 15.29 12.00
CA GLY A 170 16.06 15.34 12.56
C GLY A 170 17.07 14.38 11.92
N GLN A 171 16.75 13.77 10.77
CA GLN A 171 17.66 12.80 10.10
C GLN A 171 18.48 13.38 8.95
N GLY A 172 18.42 14.68 8.69
CA GLY A 172 19.20 15.33 7.63
C GLY A 172 18.89 14.81 6.22
N GLY A 173 17.64 14.35 5.99
CA GLY A 173 17.19 13.86 4.69
C GLY A 173 17.56 12.40 4.36
N GLN A 174 18.36 11.75 5.20
CA GLN A 174 18.73 10.35 5.01
C GLN A 174 17.69 9.41 5.64
N GLY A 175 17.12 8.52 4.84
CA GLY A 175 16.12 7.57 5.28
C GLY A 175 14.76 8.23 5.54
N THR A 176 13.88 8.21 4.57
CA THR A 176 12.57 8.88 4.61
C THR A 176 11.44 7.90 4.30
N ILE A 177 10.21 8.27 4.68
CA ILE A 177 9.01 7.49 4.38
C ILE A 177 8.01 8.37 3.61
N SER A 178 7.57 7.88 2.46
CA SER A 178 6.34 8.34 1.81
C SER A 178 5.17 7.52 2.28
N LEU A 179 4.02 8.16 2.55
CA LEU A 179 2.87 7.52 3.15
C LEU A 179 1.64 7.59 2.24
N ILE A 180 1.05 6.45 1.97
CA ILE A 180 -0.25 6.32 1.28
C ILE A 180 -1.24 5.68 2.25
N LEU A 181 -2.28 6.41 2.63
CA LEU A 181 -3.38 5.92 3.44
C LEU A 181 -4.52 5.50 2.52
N VAL A 182 -5.02 4.29 2.69
CA VAL A 182 -6.13 3.76 1.89
C VAL A 182 -7.31 3.43 2.79
N SER A 183 -8.50 3.91 2.44
CA SER A 183 -9.73 3.64 3.20
C SER A 183 -10.96 3.48 2.30
N GLN A 184 -11.90 2.69 2.76
CA GLN A 184 -13.25 2.65 2.21
C GLN A 184 -14.17 3.72 2.82
N ASP A 185 -13.77 4.33 3.94
CA ASP A 185 -14.55 5.37 4.62
C ASP A 185 -14.26 6.74 4.01
N LEU A 186 -15.28 7.33 3.39
CA LEU A 186 -15.17 8.66 2.78
C LEU A 186 -14.99 9.76 3.82
N ALA A 187 -15.34 9.51 5.08
CA ALA A 187 -15.16 10.43 6.19
C ALA A 187 -13.80 10.30 6.90
N LEU A 188 -12.86 9.52 6.35
CA LEU A 188 -11.57 9.25 6.97
C LEU A 188 -10.85 10.50 7.46
N MET A 189 -10.85 11.56 6.66
CA MET A 189 -10.19 12.83 7.02
C MET A 189 -10.78 13.44 8.30
N GLY A 190 -12.09 13.34 8.48
CA GLY A 190 -12.76 13.82 9.70
C GLY A 190 -12.50 12.99 10.96
N MET A 191 -11.88 11.82 10.81
CA MET A 191 -11.51 10.96 11.95
C MET A 191 -10.10 11.27 12.49
N MET A 192 -9.34 12.09 11.78
CA MET A 192 -7.96 12.43 12.15
C MET A 192 -7.87 13.83 12.77
N GLU A 193 -6.86 14.00 13.60
CA GLU A 193 -6.57 15.30 14.21
C GLU A 193 -6.10 16.33 13.15
N PRO A 194 -6.44 17.63 13.31
CA PRO A 194 -6.04 18.69 12.38
C PRO A 194 -4.54 18.75 12.11
N ALA A 195 -3.71 18.45 13.10
CA ALA A 195 -2.26 18.40 12.97
C ALA A 195 -1.78 17.31 11.99
N ILE A 196 -2.49 16.19 11.92
CA ILE A 196 -2.20 15.09 10.99
C ILE A 196 -2.66 15.46 9.59
N ILE A 197 -3.88 16.03 9.46
CA ILE A 197 -4.44 16.48 8.19
C ILE A 197 -3.53 17.51 7.54
N SER A 198 -3.08 18.49 8.30
CA SER A 198 -2.14 19.53 7.83
C SER A 198 -0.83 18.92 7.29
N ARG A 199 -0.31 17.87 7.94
CA ARG A 199 0.92 17.18 7.50
C ARG A 199 0.72 16.26 6.30
N LEU A 200 -0.44 15.65 6.18
CA LEU A 200 -0.82 14.86 4.99
C LEU A 200 -1.02 15.74 3.77
N GLY A 201 -1.48 16.98 3.99
CA GLY A 201 -1.93 17.91 2.96
C GLY A 201 -3.42 17.71 2.65
N GLU A 202 -4.22 18.73 2.88
CA GLU A 202 -5.68 18.67 2.67
C GLU A 202 -6.07 18.36 1.22
N SER A 203 -5.23 18.76 0.26
CA SER A 203 -5.41 18.51 -1.18
C SER A 203 -4.90 17.14 -1.63
N ASN A 204 -4.16 16.42 -0.81
CA ASN A 204 -3.57 15.13 -1.17
C ASN A 204 -4.55 13.97 -0.99
N VAL A 205 -5.81 14.18 -1.37
CA VAL A 205 -6.89 13.18 -1.30
C VAL A 205 -7.32 12.81 -2.70
N LEU A 206 -7.19 11.53 -3.04
CA LEU A 206 -7.69 10.92 -4.26
C LEU A 206 -8.94 10.10 -3.94
N LYS A 207 -10.08 10.51 -4.52
CA LYS A 207 -11.30 9.73 -4.43
C LYS A 207 -11.45 8.84 -5.67
N LEU A 208 -11.55 7.53 -5.46
CA LEU A 208 -11.83 6.56 -6.52
C LEU A 208 -13.32 6.33 -6.67
N GLU A 209 -13.82 6.63 -7.87
CA GLU A 209 -15.18 6.26 -8.23
C GLU A 209 -15.25 4.79 -8.70
N PRO A 210 -16.42 4.14 -8.54
CA PRO A 210 -16.66 2.80 -9.06
C PRO A 210 -16.38 2.72 -10.57
N TYR A 211 -15.96 1.54 -11.02
CA TYR A 211 -15.82 1.27 -12.45
C TYR A 211 -17.20 1.31 -13.13
N GLY A 212 -17.27 1.95 -14.28
CA GLY A 212 -18.39 1.79 -15.19
C GLY A 212 -18.40 0.40 -15.84
N TYR A 213 -19.48 0.11 -16.61
CA TYR A 213 -19.67 -1.19 -17.28
C TYR A 213 -18.49 -1.58 -18.18
N ASP A 214 -17.99 -0.65 -18.99
CA ASP A 214 -16.85 -0.91 -19.90
C ASP A 214 -15.55 -1.22 -19.14
N GLY A 215 -15.31 -0.54 -18.01
CA GLY A 215 -14.17 -0.81 -17.14
C GLY A 215 -14.21 -2.21 -16.54
N LEU A 216 -15.38 -2.67 -16.10
CA LEU A 216 -15.56 -4.02 -15.56
C LEU A 216 -15.34 -5.11 -16.62
N ILE A 217 -15.81 -4.89 -17.84
CA ILE A 217 -15.54 -5.79 -18.98
C ILE A 217 -14.03 -5.83 -19.27
N GLY A 218 -13.37 -4.67 -19.32
CA GLY A 218 -11.93 -4.58 -19.55
C GLY A 218 -11.12 -5.36 -18.52
N ILE A 219 -11.45 -5.20 -17.23
CA ILE A 219 -10.79 -5.94 -16.13
C ILE A 219 -11.02 -7.45 -16.27
N SER A 220 -12.24 -7.87 -16.59
CA SER A 220 -12.58 -9.29 -16.74
C SER A 220 -11.83 -9.92 -17.92
N LYS A 221 -11.74 -9.23 -19.05
CA LYS A 221 -10.94 -9.67 -20.21
C LYS A 221 -9.46 -9.80 -19.88
N GLN A 222 -8.88 -8.78 -19.24
CA GLN A 222 -7.47 -8.80 -18.84
C GLN A 222 -7.13 -9.98 -17.93
N ARG A 223 -7.99 -10.28 -16.94
CA ARG A 223 -7.79 -11.42 -16.03
C ARG A 223 -7.94 -12.76 -16.76
N TYR A 224 -8.87 -12.85 -17.69
CA TYR A 224 -9.08 -14.06 -18.49
C TYR A 224 -7.92 -14.31 -19.46
N GLU A 225 -7.42 -13.28 -20.12
CA GLU A 225 -6.27 -13.38 -21.05
C GLU A 225 -4.96 -13.74 -20.35
N ALA A 226 -4.82 -13.36 -19.07
CA ALA A 226 -3.65 -13.65 -18.25
C ALA A 226 -3.69 -15.04 -17.60
N SER A 227 -4.87 -15.69 -17.52
CA SER A 227 -5.08 -17.00 -16.89
C SER A 227 -4.93 -18.16 -17.87
#